data_0a8d21d5db7511437725802e4b65f22c
#
_entry.id   0a8d21d5db7511437725802e4b65f22c
#
_cell.length_a   1.000
_cell.length_b   1.000
_cell.length_c   1.000
_cell.angle_alpha   90.00
_cell.angle_beta   90.00
_cell.angle_gamma   90.00
#
_symmetry.space_group_name_H-M   'P 1'
#
loop_
_entity.id
_entity.type
_entity.pdbx_description
1 polymer ?
#
loop_
_entity_poly.entity_id
_entity_poly.type
_entity_poly.pdbx_seq_one_letter_code
_entity_poly.pdbx_strand_id
1 'polypeptide(L)'
;GTLICLAYKDIPIIGLADFPALNERWLGYKNNCFLNNSKFKSNHIFTNKISEATIGSTGPNLFSKDGKKKYESLTNATRYHVWSGDCHNYCLILKGGLDLVVEQGLAAYDIFPLVPILKSQEIIITDWNGEQLSFDKNYTGKYSTLVAKNTEIYKSAIDILK
;
A
#
# COMPACT_ATOMS: atom_id res chain seq x y z
N GLY A 1 -14.97 -2.26 0.60
CA GLY A 1 -14.71 -1.34 -0.52
C GLY A 1 -14.84 -2.03 -1.88
N THR A 2 -14.95 -1.25 -2.93
CA THR A 2 -14.92 -1.72 -4.31
C THR A 2 -13.66 -1.22 -4.97
N LEU A 3 -12.89 -2.13 -5.58
CA LEU A 3 -11.65 -1.81 -6.27
C LEU A 3 -11.77 -2.08 -7.77
N ILE A 4 -11.34 -1.13 -8.61
CA ILE A 4 -11.35 -1.28 -10.07
C ILE A 4 -10.00 -0.82 -10.62
N CYS A 5 -9.42 -1.63 -11.50
CA CYS A 5 -8.19 -1.30 -12.20
C CYS A 5 -8.40 -1.37 -13.71
N LEU A 6 -7.98 -0.34 -14.43
CA LEU A 6 -7.72 -0.44 -15.87
C LEU A 6 -6.23 -0.57 -16.09
N ALA A 7 -5.81 -1.64 -16.75
CA ALA A 7 -4.44 -1.86 -17.15
C ALA A 7 -4.28 -1.82 -18.67
N TYR A 8 -3.15 -1.32 -19.13
CA TYR A 8 -2.75 -1.36 -20.53
C TYR A 8 -1.35 -1.95 -20.63
N LYS A 9 -1.19 -3.02 -21.41
CA LYS A 9 0.09 -3.77 -21.52
C LYS A 9 0.68 -4.10 -20.15
N ASP A 10 -0.16 -4.69 -19.29
CA ASP A 10 0.17 -5.10 -17.91
C ASP A 10 0.61 -3.96 -16.97
N ILE A 11 0.34 -2.70 -17.35
CA ILE A 11 0.61 -1.53 -16.52
C ILE A 11 -0.72 -0.96 -16.00
N PRO A 12 -0.93 -0.85 -14.68
CA PRO A 12 -2.08 -0.15 -14.11
C PRO A 12 -2.05 1.33 -14.49
N ILE A 13 -3.06 1.80 -15.21
CA ILE A 13 -3.14 3.18 -15.70
C ILE A 13 -4.26 4.00 -15.06
N ILE A 14 -5.31 3.33 -14.61
CA ILE A 14 -6.38 3.93 -13.81
C ILE A 14 -6.66 3.01 -12.63
N GLY A 15 -6.76 3.57 -11.44
CA GLY A 15 -7.16 2.87 -10.24
C GLY A 15 -8.28 3.61 -9.53
N LEU A 16 -9.30 2.86 -9.11
CA LEU A 16 -10.40 3.37 -8.32
C LEU A 16 -10.57 2.51 -7.07
N ALA A 17 -10.74 3.18 -5.93
CA ALA A 17 -11.11 2.56 -4.66
C ALA A 17 -12.29 3.34 -4.07
N ASP A 18 -13.43 2.66 -3.92
CA ASP A 18 -14.68 3.23 -3.43
C ASP A 18 -15.05 2.62 -2.08
N PHE A 19 -15.24 3.46 -1.08
CA PHE A 19 -15.62 3.11 0.29
C PHE A 19 -16.94 3.81 0.65
N PRO A 20 -18.11 3.27 0.24
CA PRO A 20 -19.39 3.94 0.41
C PRO A 20 -19.74 4.28 1.87
N ALA A 21 -19.38 3.39 2.80
CA ALA A 21 -19.64 3.59 4.23
C ALA A 21 -18.85 4.78 4.82
N LEU A 22 -17.74 5.16 4.19
CA LEU A 22 -16.90 6.30 4.58
C LEU A 22 -17.16 7.54 3.73
N ASN A 23 -18.02 7.44 2.70
CA ASN A 23 -18.21 8.46 1.68
C ASN A 23 -16.89 8.89 1.05
N GLU A 24 -16.03 7.93 0.74
CA GLU A 24 -14.71 8.13 0.11
C GLU A 24 -14.62 7.37 -1.20
N ARG A 25 -14.33 8.10 -2.29
CA ARG A 25 -14.00 7.52 -3.59
C ARG A 25 -12.68 8.11 -4.07
N TRP A 26 -11.70 7.24 -4.17
CA TRP A 26 -10.35 7.57 -4.62
C TRP A 26 -10.17 7.18 -6.09
N LEU A 27 -9.58 8.07 -6.87
CA LEU A 27 -9.26 7.82 -8.27
C LEU A 27 -7.83 8.28 -8.55
N GLY A 28 -7.00 7.37 -9.08
CA GLY A 28 -5.66 7.64 -9.58
C GLY A 28 -5.62 7.56 -11.10
N TYR A 29 -5.22 8.65 -11.78
CA TYR A 29 -5.14 8.71 -13.23
C TYR A 29 -4.17 9.81 -13.71
N LYS A 30 -3.27 9.50 -14.66
CA LYS A 30 -2.30 10.46 -15.26
C LYS A 30 -1.56 11.30 -14.19
N ASN A 31 -0.99 10.63 -13.18
CA ASN A 31 -0.27 11.25 -12.07
C ASN A 31 -1.11 12.24 -11.23
N ASN A 32 -2.43 12.14 -11.30
CA ASN A 32 -3.34 12.88 -10.44
C ASN A 32 -4.11 11.91 -9.52
N CYS A 33 -4.35 12.37 -8.30
CA CYS A 33 -5.23 11.73 -7.35
C CYS A 33 -6.46 12.59 -7.13
N PHE A 34 -7.61 11.93 -7.02
CA PHE A 34 -8.87 12.58 -6.69
C PHE A 34 -9.53 11.86 -5.52
N LEU A 35 -10.09 12.62 -4.62
CA LEU A 35 -11.00 12.17 -3.56
C LEU A 35 -12.35 12.85 -3.77
N ASN A 36 -13.41 12.05 -3.95
CA ASN A 36 -14.77 12.55 -4.18
C ASN A 36 -14.83 13.61 -5.29
N ASN A 37 -14.21 13.32 -6.44
CA ASN A 37 -14.11 14.19 -7.62
C ASN A 37 -13.27 15.47 -7.43
N SER A 38 -12.76 15.75 -6.22
CA SER A 38 -11.85 16.88 -5.97
C SER A 38 -10.41 16.42 -6.06
N LYS A 39 -9.56 17.24 -6.68
CA LYS A 39 -8.13 16.94 -6.76
C LYS A 39 -7.55 16.86 -5.35
N PHE A 40 -6.89 15.74 -5.06
CA PHE A 40 -6.26 15.47 -3.78
C PHE A 40 -4.74 15.58 -3.91
N LYS A 41 -4.13 16.21 -2.91
CA LYS A 41 -2.68 16.20 -2.70
C LYS A 41 -2.41 15.98 -1.22
N SER A 42 -1.61 14.96 -0.92
CA SER A 42 -1.18 14.70 0.45
C SER A 42 -0.26 15.82 0.92
N ASN A 43 -0.58 16.42 2.06
CA ASN A 43 0.19 17.48 2.69
C ASN A 43 0.62 17.14 4.13
N HIS A 44 0.52 15.86 4.51
CA HIS A 44 0.92 15.42 5.84
C HIS A 44 2.43 15.37 6.00
N ILE A 45 2.90 15.77 7.18
CA ILE A 45 4.29 15.59 7.61
C ILE A 45 4.38 14.17 8.19
N PHE A 46 5.26 13.36 7.62
CA PHE A 46 5.50 11.98 8.02
C PHE A 46 6.80 11.89 8.81
N THR A 47 6.89 10.89 9.70
CA THR A 47 8.16 10.60 10.36
C THR A 47 9.17 10.03 9.36
N ASN A 48 10.46 10.28 9.62
CA ASN A 48 11.58 9.68 8.89
C ASN A 48 12.24 8.53 9.69
N LYS A 49 11.73 8.26 10.90
CA LYS A 49 12.27 7.21 11.77
C LYS A 49 11.31 6.04 11.85
N ILE A 50 11.78 4.85 11.53
CA ILE A 50 10.98 3.62 11.61
C ILE A 50 10.43 3.40 13.03
N SER A 51 11.17 3.76 14.07
CA SER A 51 10.76 3.63 15.48
C SER A 51 9.62 4.58 15.89
N GLU A 52 9.27 5.53 15.07
CA GLU A 52 8.13 6.45 15.28
C GLU A 52 6.96 6.13 14.36
N ALA A 53 7.16 5.24 13.40
CA ALA A 53 6.19 4.93 12.35
C ALA A 53 5.01 4.09 12.84
N THR A 54 3.87 4.30 12.19
CA THR A 54 2.68 3.45 12.31
C THR A 54 2.55 2.56 11.08
N ILE A 55 2.54 1.24 11.30
CA ILE A 55 2.38 0.22 10.25
C ILE A 55 0.95 -0.30 10.19
N GLY A 56 0.42 -0.45 8.99
CA GLY A 56 -0.85 -1.12 8.71
C GLY A 56 -0.66 -2.46 8.01
N SER A 57 -1.55 -3.41 8.32
CA SER A 57 -1.70 -4.69 7.62
C SER A 57 -3.12 -5.21 7.81
N THR A 58 -3.59 -6.04 6.89
CA THR A 58 -4.86 -6.77 7.07
C THR A 58 -4.77 -7.72 8.26
N GLY A 59 -3.67 -8.44 8.37
CA GLY A 59 -3.43 -9.29 9.52
C GLY A 59 -2.37 -10.37 9.29
N PRO A 60 -1.62 -10.74 10.32
CA PRO A 60 -0.52 -11.69 10.22
C PRO A 60 -0.96 -13.12 9.86
N ASN A 61 -2.26 -13.43 9.94
CA ASN A 61 -2.80 -14.75 9.57
C ASN A 61 -2.72 -15.03 8.07
N LEU A 62 -2.61 -14.00 7.25
CA LEU A 62 -2.47 -14.11 5.80
C LEU A 62 -1.04 -14.38 5.35
N PHE A 63 -0.08 -14.27 6.24
CA PHE A 63 1.34 -14.38 5.93
C PHE A 63 1.81 -15.84 5.98
N SER A 64 2.76 -16.18 5.13
CA SER A 64 3.52 -17.42 5.25
C SER A 64 4.25 -17.47 6.60
N LYS A 65 4.72 -18.65 7.01
CA LYS A 65 5.47 -18.80 8.27
C LYS A 65 6.71 -17.91 8.33
N ASP A 66 7.43 -17.76 7.20
CA ASP A 66 8.59 -16.88 7.09
C ASP A 66 8.16 -15.41 7.05
N GLY A 67 7.17 -15.08 6.23
CA GLY A 67 6.63 -13.72 6.15
C GLY A 67 6.12 -13.19 7.48
N LYS A 68 5.53 -14.06 8.30
CA LYS A 68 5.09 -13.69 9.66
C LYS A 68 6.26 -13.27 10.54
N LYS A 69 7.38 -14.00 10.50
CA LYS A 69 8.59 -13.64 11.28
C LYS A 69 9.16 -12.28 10.84
N LYS A 70 9.25 -12.05 9.53
CA LYS A 70 9.71 -10.78 8.97
C LYS A 70 8.79 -9.62 9.38
N TYR A 71 7.48 -9.84 9.29
CA TYR A 71 6.48 -8.87 9.74
C TYR A 71 6.57 -8.58 11.23
N GLU A 72 6.76 -9.60 12.08
CA GLU A 72 6.97 -9.44 13.52
C GLU A 72 8.23 -8.62 13.81
N SER A 73 9.33 -8.86 13.09
CA SER A 73 10.55 -8.03 13.20
C SER A 73 10.27 -6.57 12.85
N LEU A 74 9.48 -6.33 11.81
CA LEU A 74 9.12 -4.98 11.39
C LEU A 74 8.19 -4.29 12.41
N THR A 75 7.19 -4.99 12.95
CA THR A 75 6.31 -4.43 13.99
C THR A 75 7.05 -4.09 15.28
N ASN A 76 8.07 -4.89 15.64
CA ASN A 76 8.94 -4.60 16.78
C ASN A 76 9.82 -3.35 16.56
N ALA A 77 10.11 -3.01 15.31
CA ALA A 77 10.88 -1.82 14.95
C ALA A 77 10.02 -0.56 14.83
N THR A 78 8.69 -0.68 14.76
CA THR A 78 7.75 0.44 14.61
C THR A 78 7.10 0.83 15.93
N ARG A 79 6.51 2.03 15.98
CA ARG A 79 5.85 2.54 17.20
C ARG A 79 4.47 1.91 17.43
N TYR A 80 3.68 1.86 16.37
CA TYR A 80 2.32 1.33 16.41
C TYR A 80 2.07 0.41 15.22
N HIS A 81 1.25 -0.61 15.44
CA HIS A 81 0.72 -1.45 14.37
C HIS A 81 -0.80 -1.48 14.42
N VAL A 82 -1.42 -1.44 13.25
CA VAL A 82 -2.86 -1.47 13.08
C VAL A 82 -3.21 -2.65 12.18
N TRP A 83 -4.14 -3.47 12.63
CA TRP A 83 -4.68 -4.58 11.86
C TRP A 83 -6.08 -4.28 11.35
N SER A 84 -6.49 -5.04 10.35
CA SER A 84 -7.71 -4.80 9.58
C SER A 84 -7.61 -3.51 8.73
N GLY A 85 -8.63 -3.22 7.96
CA GLY A 85 -8.65 -2.06 7.08
C GLY A 85 -8.38 -2.41 5.63
N ASP A 86 -7.79 -3.59 5.35
CA ASP A 86 -7.59 -4.14 4.01
C ASP A 86 -7.12 -3.06 3.01
N CYS A 87 -7.82 -2.92 1.90
CA CYS A 87 -7.51 -1.92 0.87
C CYS A 87 -7.60 -0.46 1.37
N HIS A 88 -8.32 -0.18 2.46
CA HIS A 88 -8.41 1.18 3.01
C HIS A 88 -7.11 1.63 3.68
N ASN A 89 -6.29 0.71 4.19
CA ASN A 89 -4.97 1.03 4.75
C ASN A 89 -4.10 1.82 3.76
N TYR A 90 -4.17 1.51 2.49
CA TYR A 90 -3.42 2.20 1.44
C TYR A 90 -3.89 3.65 1.24
N CYS A 91 -5.19 3.91 1.43
CA CYS A 91 -5.74 5.25 1.41
C CYS A 91 -5.43 6.03 2.70
N LEU A 92 -5.30 5.34 3.83
CA LEU A 92 -4.88 5.95 5.10
C LEU A 92 -3.46 6.52 5.04
N ILE A 93 -2.53 5.90 4.29
CA ILE A 93 -1.21 6.50 4.04
C ILE A 93 -1.35 7.88 3.39
N LEU A 94 -2.23 8.04 2.41
CA LEU A 94 -2.46 9.31 1.72
C LEU A 94 -2.93 10.41 2.68
N LYS A 95 -3.71 10.01 3.68
CA LYS A 95 -4.30 10.90 4.69
C LYS A 95 -3.39 11.10 5.92
N GLY A 96 -2.24 10.45 5.98
CA GLY A 96 -1.30 10.54 7.10
C GLY A 96 -1.69 9.72 8.32
N GLY A 97 -2.62 8.77 8.19
CA GLY A 97 -3.02 7.86 9.26
C GLY A 97 -2.04 6.69 9.45
N LEU A 98 -1.28 6.36 8.41
CA LEU A 98 -0.24 5.33 8.43
C LEU A 98 1.02 5.84 7.74
N ASP A 99 2.18 5.34 8.13
CA ASP A 99 3.49 5.63 7.50
C ASP A 99 3.89 4.53 6.52
N LEU A 100 3.48 3.28 6.79
CA LEU A 100 3.70 2.15 5.89
C LEU A 100 2.56 1.13 5.96
N VAL A 101 2.41 0.36 4.87
CA VAL A 101 1.54 -0.81 4.78
C VAL A 101 2.34 -1.98 4.26
N VAL A 102 2.19 -3.12 4.93
CA VAL A 102 2.90 -4.37 4.58
C VAL A 102 1.90 -5.51 4.53
N GLU A 103 1.84 -6.16 3.37
CA GLU A 103 0.90 -7.24 3.12
C GLU A 103 1.58 -8.42 2.43
N GLN A 104 1.00 -9.61 2.57
CA GLN A 104 1.40 -10.79 1.84
C GLN A 104 0.17 -11.61 1.44
N GLY A 105 0.27 -12.29 0.29
CA GLY A 105 -0.79 -13.18 -0.19
C GLY A 105 -1.93 -12.48 -0.94
N LEU A 106 -1.75 -11.22 -1.31
CA LEU A 106 -2.74 -10.44 -2.06
C LEU A 106 -2.96 -11.01 -3.46
N ALA A 107 -4.18 -10.93 -3.94
CA ALA A 107 -4.47 -11.15 -5.36
C ALA A 107 -4.26 -9.86 -6.17
N ALA A 108 -4.22 -10.00 -7.49
CA ALA A 108 -4.04 -8.86 -8.39
C ALA A 108 -5.11 -7.78 -8.18
N TYR A 109 -6.35 -8.18 -7.99
CA TYR A 109 -7.48 -7.26 -7.79
C TYR A 109 -7.45 -6.54 -6.44
N ASP A 110 -6.65 -6.99 -5.47
CA ASP A 110 -6.50 -6.32 -4.17
C ASP A 110 -5.53 -5.15 -4.26
N ILE A 111 -4.49 -5.24 -5.08
CA ILE A 111 -3.38 -4.28 -5.03
C ILE A 111 -3.27 -3.39 -6.28
N PHE A 112 -3.47 -3.93 -7.49
CA PHE A 112 -3.24 -3.13 -8.70
C PHE A 112 -4.18 -1.93 -8.86
N PRO A 113 -5.44 -1.93 -8.38
CA PRO A 113 -6.28 -0.74 -8.36
C PRO A 113 -5.71 0.41 -7.52
N LEU A 114 -4.90 0.10 -6.51
CA LEU A 114 -4.31 1.08 -5.60
C LEU A 114 -3.00 1.69 -6.15
N VAL A 115 -2.31 0.99 -7.06
CA VAL A 115 -1.02 1.45 -7.62
C VAL A 115 -1.11 2.84 -8.27
N PRO A 116 -2.06 3.15 -9.18
CA PRO A 116 -2.16 4.48 -9.77
C PRO A 116 -2.50 5.57 -8.76
N ILE A 117 -3.30 5.24 -7.73
CA ILE A 117 -3.66 6.16 -6.65
C ILE A 117 -2.41 6.54 -5.85
N LEU A 118 -1.64 5.54 -5.41
CA LEU A 118 -0.44 5.72 -4.60
C LEU A 118 0.67 6.44 -5.37
N LYS A 119 0.98 5.97 -6.58
CA LYS A 119 2.01 6.57 -7.43
C LYS A 119 1.74 8.03 -7.77
N SER A 120 0.48 8.44 -7.91
CA SER A 120 0.11 9.84 -8.17
C SER A 120 0.44 10.79 -7.00
N GLN A 121 0.74 10.23 -5.82
CA GLN A 121 1.14 10.95 -4.61
C GLN A 121 2.59 10.66 -4.18
N GLU A 122 3.40 10.13 -5.13
CA GLU A 122 4.82 9.82 -4.91
C GLU A 122 5.08 8.82 -3.79
N ILE A 123 4.07 7.98 -3.50
CA ILE A 123 4.20 6.91 -2.51
C ILE A 123 4.94 5.74 -3.12
N ILE A 124 5.93 5.23 -2.41
CA ILE A 124 6.73 4.09 -2.83
C ILE A 124 5.92 2.81 -2.62
N ILE A 125 5.83 2.01 -3.66
CA ILE A 125 5.19 0.69 -3.63
C ILE A 125 6.04 -0.33 -4.38
N THR A 126 6.43 -1.40 -3.69
CA THR A 126 7.20 -2.52 -4.24
C THR A 126 6.72 -3.85 -3.66
N ASP A 127 7.30 -4.94 -4.13
CA ASP A 127 7.29 -6.19 -3.38
C ASP A 127 8.31 -6.16 -2.23
N TRP A 128 8.42 -7.27 -1.48
CA TRP A 128 9.37 -7.39 -0.36
C TRP A 128 10.83 -7.60 -0.79
N ASN A 129 11.11 -7.75 -2.07
CA ASN A 129 12.47 -7.75 -2.62
C ASN A 129 12.91 -6.35 -3.08
N GLY A 130 11.97 -5.40 -3.10
CA GLY A 130 12.18 -4.06 -3.61
C GLY A 130 11.90 -3.92 -5.10
N GLU A 131 11.29 -4.96 -5.71
CA GLU A 131 10.97 -4.97 -7.12
C GLU A 131 9.59 -4.31 -7.38
N GLN A 132 9.46 -3.72 -8.55
CA GLN A 132 8.20 -3.13 -8.97
C GLN A 132 7.15 -4.23 -9.18
N LEU A 133 5.94 -4.02 -8.67
CA LEU A 133 4.82 -4.93 -8.90
C LEU A 133 4.49 -5.00 -10.39
N SER A 134 4.37 -6.24 -10.90
CA SER A 134 3.94 -6.53 -12.27
C SER A 134 2.85 -7.60 -12.26
N PHE A 135 1.94 -7.54 -13.23
CA PHE A 135 0.92 -8.57 -13.36
C PHE A 135 1.56 -9.92 -13.68
N ASP A 136 1.13 -10.94 -12.96
CA ASP A 136 1.35 -12.33 -13.37
C ASP A 136 0.54 -12.65 -14.65
N LYS A 137 1.13 -13.41 -15.57
CA LYS A 137 0.53 -13.70 -16.88
C LYS A 137 -0.88 -14.31 -16.83
N ASN A 138 -1.19 -15.02 -15.76
CA ASN A 138 -2.49 -15.67 -15.56
C ASN A 138 -3.37 -14.92 -14.55
N TYR A 139 -2.92 -13.79 -14.00
CA TYR A 139 -3.60 -13.02 -12.94
C TYR A 139 -3.91 -13.84 -11.68
N THR A 140 -3.21 -14.96 -11.46
CA THR A 140 -3.40 -15.86 -10.31
C THR A 140 -2.30 -15.70 -9.25
N GLY A 141 -1.34 -14.83 -9.51
CA GLY A 141 -0.22 -14.55 -8.61
C GLY A 141 -0.66 -14.11 -7.23
N LYS A 142 0.18 -14.39 -6.26
CA LYS A 142 0.06 -13.88 -4.90
C LYS A 142 1.17 -12.86 -4.66
N TYR A 143 0.77 -11.66 -4.28
CA TYR A 143 1.67 -10.53 -4.14
C TYR A 143 1.98 -10.27 -2.67
N SER A 144 3.22 -9.97 -2.39
CA SER A 144 3.64 -9.31 -1.15
C SER A 144 3.90 -7.84 -1.46
N THR A 145 3.50 -6.94 -0.57
CA THR A 145 3.65 -5.51 -0.81
C THR A 145 4.28 -4.80 0.37
N LEU A 146 5.18 -3.89 0.07
CA LEU A 146 5.67 -2.86 0.96
C LEU A 146 5.30 -1.51 0.36
N VAL A 147 4.52 -0.74 1.10
CA VAL A 147 4.14 0.63 0.75
C VAL A 147 4.63 1.57 1.82
N ALA A 148 5.36 2.59 1.43
CA ALA A 148 5.89 3.58 2.36
C ALA A 148 5.81 4.98 1.80
N LYS A 149 5.56 5.96 2.67
CA LYS A 149 5.39 7.35 2.26
C LYS A 149 6.69 8.01 1.81
N ASN A 150 7.82 7.66 2.43
CA ASN A 150 9.11 8.28 2.12
C ASN A 150 10.24 7.23 2.01
N THR A 151 11.35 7.68 1.48
CA THR A 151 12.51 6.84 1.19
C THR A 151 13.18 6.30 2.45
N GLU A 152 13.20 7.06 3.54
CA GLU A 152 13.87 6.69 4.80
C GLU A 152 13.13 5.54 5.47
N ILE A 153 11.81 5.66 5.61
CA ILE A 153 10.95 4.58 6.14
C ILE A 153 11.01 3.36 5.22
N TYR A 154 10.94 3.58 3.89
CA TYR A 154 11.03 2.49 2.92
C TYR A 154 12.33 1.69 3.05
N LYS A 155 13.49 2.37 3.10
CA LYS A 155 14.80 1.71 3.24
C LYS A 155 14.88 0.91 4.54
N SER A 156 14.48 1.51 5.66
CA SER A 156 14.48 0.81 6.95
C SER A 156 13.57 -0.42 6.94
N ALA A 157 12.40 -0.33 6.32
CA ALA A 157 11.46 -1.44 6.25
C ALA A 157 11.91 -2.56 5.31
N ILE A 158 12.44 -2.22 4.12
CA ILE A 158 12.88 -3.22 3.14
C ILE A 158 14.10 -4.01 3.65
N ASP A 159 14.99 -3.38 4.41
CA ASP A 159 16.17 -4.05 5.01
C ASP A 159 15.75 -5.08 6.07
N ILE A 160 14.63 -4.86 6.76
CA ILE A 160 14.07 -5.81 7.73
C ILE A 160 13.33 -6.96 7.02
N LEU A 161 12.70 -6.68 5.85
CA LEU A 161 11.91 -7.66 5.11
C LEU A 161 12.77 -8.58 4.21
N LYS A 162 14.00 -8.22 3.89
CA LYS A 162 14.95 -9.06 3.13
C LYS A 162 15.59 -10.11 4.03
#